data_65e3c54c69cf063f566ee83275200061
#
_entry.id   65e3c54c69cf063f566ee83275200061
#
_cell.length_a   1.000
_cell.length_b   1.000
_cell.length_c   1.000
_cell.angle_alpha   90.00
_cell.angle_beta   90.00
_cell.angle_gamma   90.00
#
_symmetry.space_group_name_H-M   'P 1'
#
loop_
_entity.id
_entity.type
_entity.pdbx_description
1 polymer ?
#
loop_
_entity_poly.entity_id
_entity_poly.type
_entity_poly.pdbx_seq_one_letter_code
_entity_poly.pdbx_strand_id
1 'polypeptide(L)'
;GLGDVYKRQADNVGDNVGDVAGMGADLFGSYVATVLASMVLGNYVIIDMGGNIQDAFGGIGPILLPVFIAGAGIIISIIGTMLVKIKSNEAKEDQVMGALNVGNWTSIFLVAVACYALCNWMLPETMKMEFFGEGLKEVSAMSVFYASLVGLFVGAVISSDSEYYSGLGKSPTLKIVQQSSTGAGTNIIAGLATGMISTFPSVLLFAGAIWASYLFAGFYGVALSASAMMATTAMQLAIDAFGPISDNAGGIAEMSEQEPI
;
A
#
# COMPACT_ATOMS: atom_id res chain seq x y z
N GLY A 1 -2.82 -3.55 40.46
CA GLY A 1 -1.78 -4.29 41.21
C GLY A 1 -0.59 -4.66 40.33
N LEU A 2 0.49 -5.23 40.96
CA LEU A 2 1.71 -5.63 40.21
C LEU A 2 1.39 -6.52 38.99
N GLY A 3 0.36 -7.37 39.07
CA GLY A 3 -0.05 -8.23 37.96
C GLY A 3 -0.52 -7.46 36.73
N ASP A 4 -1.13 -6.28 36.90
CA ASP A 4 -1.61 -5.47 35.81
C ASP A 4 -0.46 -4.72 35.11
N VAL A 5 0.55 -4.31 35.89
CA VAL A 5 1.79 -3.72 35.35
C VAL A 5 2.54 -4.71 34.46
N TYR A 6 2.71 -5.94 34.92
CA TYR A 6 3.37 -6.99 34.10
C TYR A 6 2.59 -7.33 32.84
N LYS A 7 1.25 -7.34 32.88
CA LYS A 7 0.41 -7.54 31.69
C LYS A 7 0.63 -6.42 30.67
N ARG A 8 0.63 -5.16 31.10
CA ARG A 8 0.87 -4.01 30.24
C ARG A 8 2.29 -4.00 29.66
N GLN A 9 3.30 -4.38 30.45
CA GLN A 9 4.65 -4.52 29.92
C GLN A 9 4.75 -5.59 28.84
N ALA A 10 4.10 -6.75 29.04
CA ALA A 10 4.06 -7.81 28.05
C ALA A 10 3.29 -7.38 26.79
N ASP A 11 2.21 -6.64 26.93
CA ASP A 11 1.40 -6.06 25.87
C ASP A 11 2.25 -5.11 25.02
N ASN A 12 2.91 -4.11 25.63
CA ASN A 12 3.79 -3.18 24.93
C ASN A 12 4.95 -3.86 24.18
N VAL A 13 5.50 -4.94 24.72
CA VAL A 13 6.51 -5.74 24.01
C VAL A 13 5.87 -6.49 22.85
N GLY A 14 4.68 -7.05 23.07
CA GLY A 14 3.89 -7.76 22.04
C GLY A 14 3.55 -6.87 20.86
N ASP A 15 3.10 -5.65 21.10
CA ASP A 15 2.76 -4.67 20.07
C ASP A 15 3.98 -4.30 19.21
N ASN A 16 5.16 -4.13 19.83
CA ASN A 16 6.38 -3.83 19.05
C ASN A 16 6.87 -5.04 18.25
N VAL A 17 6.78 -6.25 18.77
CA VAL A 17 7.25 -7.47 18.10
C VAL A 17 6.18 -8.01 17.15
N GLY A 18 4.92 -8.07 17.59
CA GLY A 18 3.80 -8.59 16.81
C GLY A 18 3.36 -7.61 15.74
N ASP A 19 2.92 -6.45 16.16
CA ASP A 19 2.24 -5.51 15.26
C ASP A 19 3.23 -4.74 14.40
N VAL A 20 4.24 -4.09 14.98
CA VAL A 20 5.17 -3.28 14.18
C VAL A 20 6.10 -4.15 13.34
N ALA A 21 6.81 -5.10 13.96
CA ALA A 21 7.76 -5.96 13.24
C ALA A 21 7.05 -6.99 12.36
N GLY A 22 5.90 -7.54 12.83
CA GLY A 22 5.08 -8.49 12.07
C GLY A 22 4.49 -7.86 10.81
N MET A 23 3.88 -6.67 10.90
CA MET A 23 3.39 -5.93 9.73
C MET A 23 4.52 -5.60 8.74
N GLY A 24 5.69 -5.20 9.25
CA GLY A 24 6.85 -4.94 8.41
C GLY A 24 7.30 -6.17 7.63
N ALA A 25 7.32 -7.34 8.26
CA ALA A 25 7.69 -8.60 7.62
C ALA A 25 6.66 -9.03 6.56
N ASP A 26 5.36 -8.88 6.83
CA ASP A 26 4.28 -9.22 5.92
C ASP A 26 4.28 -8.33 4.67
N LEU A 27 4.39 -7.02 4.85
CA LEU A 27 4.49 -6.06 3.74
C LEU A 27 5.75 -6.27 2.91
N PHE A 28 6.88 -6.60 3.53
CA PHE A 28 8.11 -6.91 2.81
C PHE A 28 7.96 -8.14 1.91
N GLY A 29 7.33 -9.21 2.41
CA GLY A 29 7.06 -10.41 1.63
C GLY A 29 6.21 -10.13 0.39
N SER A 30 5.11 -9.39 0.56
CA SER A 30 4.21 -8.99 -0.52
C SER A 30 4.90 -8.08 -1.54
N TYR A 31 5.71 -7.14 -1.06
CA TYR A 31 6.49 -6.22 -1.89
C TYR A 31 7.48 -6.97 -2.80
N VAL A 32 8.29 -7.85 -2.22
CA VAL A 32 9.26 -8.65 -2.97
C VAL A 32 8.57 -9.58 -3.97
N ALA A 33 7.50 -10.26 -3.55
CA ALA A 33 6.74 -11.16 -4.42
C ALA A 33 6.16 -10.43 -5.64
N THR A 34 5.61 -9.23 -5.44
CA THR A 34 5.04 -8.41 -6.52
C THR A 34 6.12 -7.96 -7.51
N VAL A 35 7.27 -7.50 -7.01
CA VAL A 35 8.40 -7.11 -7.87
C VAL A 35 8.90 -8.30 -8.69
N LEU A 36 9.11 -9.45 -8.05
CA LEU A 36 9.56 -10.67 -8.73
C LEU A 36 8.56 -11.14 -9.79
N ALA A 37 7.27 -11.15 -9.48
CA ALA A 37 6.24 -11.51 -10.46
C ALA A 37 6.26 -10.56 -11.67
N SER A 38 6.45 -9.27 -11.44
CA SER A 38 6.54 -8.27 -12.50
C SER A 38 7.82 -8.44 -13.35
N MET A 39 8.94 -8.81 -12.74
CA MET A 39 10.17 -9.15 -13.46
C MET A 39 9.98 -10.37 -14.36
N VAL A 40 9.26 -11.40 -13.89
CA VAL A 40 8.94 -12.58 -14.69
C VAL A 40 8.11 -12.20 -15.92
N LEU A 41 7.09 -11.36 -15.76
CA LEU A 41 6.30 -10.86 -16.90
C LEU A 41 7.11 -9.94 -17.81
N GLY A 42 8.05 -9.16 -17.27
CA GLY A 42 9.03 -8.40 -18.05
C GLY A 42 9.93 -9.30 -18.91
N ASN A 43 10.31 -10.47 -18.40
CA ASN A 43 11.05 -11.45 -19.21
C ASN A 43 10.22 -12.03 -20.37
N TYR A 44 8.92 -12.25 -20.18
CA TYR A 44 8.04 -12.65 -21.28
C TYR A 44 7.94 -11.58 -22.37
N VAL A 45 7.93 -10.29 -22.02
CA VAL A 45 8.02 -9.21 -23.01
C VAL A 45 9.27 -9.33 -23.87
N ILE A 46 10.42 -9.64 -23.25
CA ILE A 46 11.69 -9.81 -23.97
C ILE A 46 11.62 -11.02 -24.91
N ILE A 47 11.04 -12.14 -24.46
CA ILE A 47 10.86 -13.35 -25.26
C ILE A 47 9.95 -13.06 -26.47
N ASP A 48 8.82 -12.41 -26.26
CA ASP A 48 7.86 -12.08 -27.33
C ASP A 48 8.46 -11.12 -28.37
N MET A 49 9.40 -10.27 -27.94
CA MET A 49 10.19 -9.39 -28.82
C MET A 49 11.37 -10.10 -29.50
N GLY A 50 11.53 -11.42 -29.32
CA GLY A 50 12.62 -12.18 -29.89
C GLY A 50 14.01 -11.81 -29.36
N GLY A 51 14.10 -11.25 -28.15
CA GLY A 51 15.33 -10.80 -27.52
C GLY A 51 15.90 -9.50 -28.10
N ASN A 52 15.24 -8.85 -29.04
CA ASN A 52 15.71 -7.66 -29.75
C ASN A 52 15.07 -6.37 -29.20
N ILE A 53 15.19 -6.12 -27.90
CA ILE A 53 14.75 -4.87 -27.30
C ILE A 53 15.89 -3.85 -27.36
N GLN A 54 15.62 -2.70 -27.97
CA GLN A 54 16.54 -1.56 -27.94
C GLN A 54 16.11 -0.61 -26.82
N ASP A 55 16.76 -0.74 -25.69
CA ASP A 55 16.58 0.15 -24.53
C ASP A 55 17.95 0.61 -23.99
N ALA A 56 17.93 1.51 -23.01
CA ALA A 56 19.16 2.02 -22.39
C ALA A 56 19.88 0.97 -21.49
N PHE A 57 19.29 -0.23 -21.32
CA PHE A 57 19.74 -1.26 -20.38
C PHE A 57 20.14 -2.57 -21.08
N GLY A 58 20.46 -2.52 -22.36
CA GLY A 58 20.92 -3.69 -23.12
C GLY A 58 19.82 -4.73 -23.38
N GLY A 59 18.55 -4.30 -23.44
CA GLY A 59 17.42 -5.15 -23.74
C GLY A 59 16.72 -5.76 -22.52
N ILE A 60 17.14 -5.43 -21.29
CA ILE A 60 16.55 -5.95 -20.06
C ILE A 60 15.70 -4.93 -19.29
N GLY A 61 15.39 -3.78 -19.90
CA GLY A 61 14.57 -2.73 -19.32
C GLY A 61 13.23 -3.21 -18.76
N PRO A 62 12.47 -4.06 -19.48
CA PRO A 62 11.20 -4.59 -18.95
C PRO A 62 11.34 -5.41 -17.66
N ILE A 63 12.46 -6.11 -17.46
CA ILE A 63 12.73 -6.86 -16.21
C ILE A 63 13.13 -5.90 -15.09
N LEU A 64 13.94 -4.88 -15.40
CA LEU A 64 14.48 -3.97 -14.39
C LEU A 64 13.48 -2.90 -13.95
N LEU A 65 12.52 -2.52 -14.79
CA LEU A 65 11.57 -1.46 -14.50
C LEU A 65 10.85 -1.62 -13.15
N PRO A 66 10.27 -2.78 -12.80
CA PRO A 66 9.61 -2.94 -11.49
C PRO A 66 10.59 -2.76 -10.32
N VAL A 67 11.86 -3.15 -10.47
CA VAL A 67 12.89 -2.95 -9.44
C VAL A 67 13.20 -1.46 -9.26
N PHE A 68 13.30 -0.70 -10.35
CA PHE A 68 13.54 0.73 -10.30
C PHE A 68 12.33 1.50 -9.74
N ILE A 69 11.11 1.11 -10.09
CA ILE A 69 9.89 1.67 -9.49
C ILE A 69 9.88 1.41 -7.98
N ALA A 70 10.19 0.19 -7.57
CA ALA A 70 10.28 -0.20 -6.17
C ALA A 70 11.35 0.63 -5.42
N GLY A 71 12.56 0.70 -5.94
CA GLY A 71 13.66 1.48 -5.34
C GLY A 71 13.34 2.98 -5.25
N ALA A 72 12.78 3.56 -6.31
CA ALA A 72 12.31 4.95 -6.30
C ALA A 72 11.23 5.16 -5.24
N GLY A 73 10.28 4.22 -5.11
CA GLY A 73 9.23 4.26 -4.12
C GLY A 73 9.74 4.32 -2.69
N ILE A 74 10.77 3.55 -2.35
CA ILE A 74 11.42 3.60 -1.03
C ILE A 74 12.01 4.99 -0.76
N ILE A 75 12.79 5.53 -1.70
CA ILE A 75 13.41 6.87 -1.55
C ILE A 75 12.32 7.94 -1.39
N ILE A 76 11.28 7.88 -2.22
CA ILE A 76 10.15 8.81 -2.17
C ILE A 76 9.39 8.69 -0.86
N SER A 77 9.19 7.47 -0.34
CA SER A 77 8.55 7.25 0.95
C SER A 77 9.36 7.87 2.11
N ILE A 78 10.69 7.78 2.08
CA ILE A 78 11.56 8.47 3.05
C ILE A 78 11.36 9.98 2.96
N ILE A 79 11.26 10.55 1.77
CA ILE A 79 10.96 11.98 1.59
C ILE A 79 9.57 12.30 2.13
N GLY A 80 8.58 11.44 1.86
CA GLY A 80 7.21 11.58 2.37
C GLY A 80 7.14 11.62 3.90
N THR A 81 7.87 10.74 4.58
CA THR A 81 7.93 10.72 6.05
C THR A 81 8.56 11.99 6.62
N MET A 82 9.56 12.56 5.94
CA MET A 82 10.18 13.84 6.35
C MET A 82 9.22 15.04 6.25
N LEU A 83 8.16 14.94 5.45
CA LEU A 83 7.13 15.96 5.31
C LEU A 83 6.05 15.88 6.39
N VAL A 84 5.96 14.77 7.11
CA VAL A 84 5.04 14.59 8.24
C VAL A 84 5.51 15.49 9.39
N LYS A 85 4.75 16.53 9.70
CA LYS A 85 5.07 17.48 10.76
C LYS A 85 3.84 17.77 11.60
N ILE A 86 3.98 17.57 12.90
CA ILE A 86 3.00 17.95 13.91
C ILE A 86 3.44 19.30 14.51
N LYS A 87 2.54 20.26 14.56
CA LYS A 87 2.85 21.64 14.96
C LYS A 87 2.70 21.87 16.48
N SER A 88 2.05 20.98 17.20
CA SER A 88 1.76 21.13 18.63
C SER A 88 1.91 19.79 19.34
N ASN A 89 2.42 19.83 20.57
CA ASN A 89 2.46 18.63 21.45
C ASN A 89 1.06 18.24 21.97
N GLU A 90 0.05 19.09 21.78
CA GLU A 90 -1.35 18.86 22.12
C GLU A 90 -2.16 18.49 20.85
N ALA A 91 -1.51 17.99 19.83
CA ALA A 91 -2.16 17.62 18.57
C ALA A 91 -3.16 16.48 18.80
N LYS A 92 -4.40 16.67 18.35
CA LYS A 92 -5.43 15.63 18.35
C LYS A 92 -5.16 14.63 17.24
N GLU A 93 -5.71 13.42 17.38
CA GLU A 93 -5.59 12.31 16.43
C GLU A 93 -5.87 12.75 14.98
N ASP A 94 -6.93 13.50 14.72
CA ASP A 94 -7.26 14.01 13.38
C ASP A 94 -6.13 14.86 12.77
N GLN A 95 -5.38 15.59 13.58
CA GLN A 95 -4.26 16.41 13.11
C GLN A 95 -3.04 15.56 12.79
N VAL A 96 -2.83 14.48 13.53
CA VAL A 96 -1.77 13.50 13.27
C VAL A 96 -2.07 12.75 11.99
N MET A 97 -3.28 12.23 11.84
CA MET A 97 -3.74 11.57 10.62
C MET A 97 -3.68 12.50 9.41
N GLY A 98 -4.04 13.77 9.58
CA GLY A 98 -3.89 14.79 8.54
C GLY A 98 -2.45 14.99 8.09
N ALA A 99 -1.49 15.00 9.04
CA ALA A 99 -0.06 15.13 8.72
C ALA A 99 0.48 13.87 8.00
N LEU A 100 0.08 12.67 8.44
CA LEU A 100 0.43 11.41 7.79
C LEU A 100 -0.13 11.35 6.36
N ASN A 101 -1.37 11.79 6.15
CA ASN A 101 -1.99 11.86 4.84
C ASN A 101 -1.27 12.81 3.87
N VAL A 102 -0.71 13.92 4.35
CA VAL A 102 0.14 14.80 3.51
C VAL A 102 1.36 14.03 3.00
N GLY A 103 2.05 13.28 3.85
CA GLY A 103 3.17 12.43 3.44
C GLY A 103 2.77 11.38 2.43
N ASN A 104 1.63 10.71 2.65
CA ASN A 104 1.10 9.66 1.78
C ASN A 104 0.76 10.20 0.37
N TRP A 105 -0.07 11.24 0.28
CA TRP A 105 -0.47 11.83 -1.01
C TRP A 105 0.71 12.41 -1.79
N THR A 106 1.69 13.02 -1.07
CA THR A 106 2.92 13.49 -1.69
C THR A 106 3.73 12.32 -2.26
N SER A 107 3.85 11.23 -1.52
CA SER A 107 4.54 10.02 -2.00
C SER A 107 3.87 9.43 -3.22
N ILE A 108 2.54 9.30 -3.24
CA ILE A 108 1.78 8.81 -4.39
C ILE A 108 2.04 9.69 -5.62
N PHE A 109 1.98 11.01 -5.48
CA PHE A 109 2.24 11.94 -6.57
C PHE A 109 3.67 11.83 -7.11
N LEU A 110 4.66 11.79 -6.23
CA LEU A 110 6.07 11.65 -6.63
C LEU A 110 6.36 10.30 -7.29
N VAL A 111 5.73 9.20 -6.83
CA VAL A 111 5.83 7.89 -7.47
C VAL A 111 5.20 7.93 -8.87
N ALA A 112 4.07 8.62 -9.06
CA ALA A 112 3.49 8.80 -10.39
C ALA A 112 4.46 9.50 -11.35
N VAL A 113 5.14 10.56 -10.90
CA VAL A 113 6.17 11.25 -11.67
C VAL A 113 7.36 10.34 -11.96
N ALA A 114 7.79 9.56 -10.97
CA ALA A 114 8.88 8.58 -11.16
C ALA A 114 8.49 7.49 -12.16
N CYS A 115 7.28 6.94 -12.09
CA CYS A 115 6.79 5.96 -13.06
C CYS A 115 6.79 6.54 -14.49
N TYR A 116 6.36 7.79 -14.66
CA TYR A 116 6.43 8.46 -15.97
C TYR A 116 7.86 8.51 -16.51
N ALA A 117 8.79 9.00 -15.68
CA ALA A 117 10.19 9.12 -16.07
C ALA A 117 10.83 7.75 -16.37
N LEU A 118 10.61 6.77 -15.48
CA LEU A 118 11.19 5.43 -15.62
C LEU A 118 10.63 4.67 -16.81
N CYS A 119 9.32 4.71 -17.06
CA CYS A 119 8.72 4.06 -18.23
C CYS A 119 9.29 4.61 -19.54
N ASN A 120 9.41 5.94 -19.66
CA ASN A 120 9.95 6.55 -20.86
C ASN A 120 11.48 6.39 -21.03
N TRP A 121 12.21 6.20 -19.95
CA TRP A 121 13.65 6.01 -20.00
C TRP A 121 14.06 4.56 -20.23
N MET A 122 13.34 3.61 -19.63
CA MET A 122 13.73 2.20 -19.56
C MET A 122 13.06 1.32 -20.60
N LEU A 123 11.88 1.72 -21.10
CA LEU A 123 11.15 0.94 -22.09
C LEU A 123 11.34 1.53 -23.49
N PRO A 124 11.35 0.68 -24.55
CA PRO A 124 11.27 1.15 -25.91
C PRO A 124 9.91 1.85 -26.16
N GLU A 125 9.88 2.70 -27.20
CA GLU A 125 8.64 3.43 -27.56
C GLU A 125 7.45 2.50 -27.80
N THR A 126 7.70 1.35 -28.43
CA THR A 126 6.69 0.32 -28.70
C THR A 126 7.25 -1.08 -28.41
N MET A 127 6.43 -1.90 -27.80
CA MET A 127 6.71 -3.30 -27.51
C MET A 127 5.62 -4.17 -28.15
N LYS A 128 5.98 -5.33 -28.70
CA LYS A 128 5.05 -6.34 -29.19
C LYS A 128 4.98 -7.45 -28.18
N MET A 129 3.78 -7.78 -27.76
CA MET A 129 3.54 -8.79 -26.73
C MET A 129 2.49 -9.77 -27.25
N GLU A 130 2.74 -11.04 -27.10
CA GLU A 130 1.85 -12.14 -27.49
C GLU A 130 1.52 -13.08 -26.32
N PHE A 131 1.52 -12.57 -25.11
CA PHE A 131 1.33 -13.37 -23.92
C PHE A 131 0.36 -14.52 -24.09
N PHE A 132 0.86 -15.73 -23.89
CA PHE A 132 0.07 -16.98 -23.83
C PHE A 132 -0.83 -17.26 -25.06
N GLY A 133 -0.51 -16.72 -26.23
CA GLY A 133 -1.25 -16.96 -27.47
C GLY A 133 -2.52 -16.11 -27.62
N GLU A 134 -2.67 -15.05 -26.88
CA GLU A 134 -3.83 -14.10 -27.00
C GLU A 134 -3.78 -13.22 -28.26
N GLY A 135 -2.72 -13.35 -29.08
CA GLY A 135 -2.49 -12.53 -30.25
C GLY A 135 -1.59 -11.31 -29.97
N LEU A 136 -0.92 -10.84 -31.01
CA LEU A 136 0.03 -9.73 -30.96
C LEU A 136 -0.67 -8.44 -30.54
N LYS A 137 -0.25 -7.88 -29.40
CA LYS A 137 -0.66 -6.57 -28.91
C LYS A 137 0.53 -5.61 -28.97
N GLU A 138 0.35 -4.46 -29.62
CA GLU A 138 1.33 -3.38 -29.57
C GLU A 138 1.07 -2.49 -28.36
N VAL A 139 2.09 -2.33 -27.50
CA VAL A 139 2.03 -1.59 -26.25
C VAL A 139 3.11 -0.54 -26.24
N SER A 140 2.76 0.71 -25.97
CA SER A 140 3.74 1.79 -25.79
C SER A 140 4.22 1.91 -24.34
N ALA A 141 5.38 2.54 -24.15
CA ALA A 141 5.87 2.90 -22.80
C ALA A 141 4.83 3.74 -22.04
N MET A 142 4.10 4.63 -22.75
CA MET A 142 3.02 5.42 -22.17
C MET A 142 1.83 4.57 -21.72
N SER A 143 1.50 3.50 -22.44
CA SER A 143 0.44 2.56 -22.01
C SER A 143 0.80 1.85 -20.69
N VAL A 144 2.08 1.47 -20.53
CA VAL A 144 2.60 0.91 -19.28
C VAL A 144 2.53 1.92 -18.13
N PHE A 145 2.86 3.18 -18.41
CA PHE A 145 2.70 4.27 -17.44
C PHE A 145 1.23 4.44 -17.02
N TYR A 146 0.27 4.44 -17.96
CA TYR A 146 -1.15 4.52 -17.62
C TYR A 146 -1.62 3.33 -16.77
N ALA A 147 -1.14 2.12 -17.06
CA ALA A 147 -1.39 0.96 -16.21
C ALA A 147 -0.84 1.17 -14.79
N SER A 148 0.37 1.74 -14.65
CA SER A 148 0.95 2.07 -13.35
C SER A 148 0.14 3.12 -12.59
N LEU A 149 -0.41 4.12 -13.28
CA LEU A 149 -1.31 5.10 -12.66
C LEU A 149 -2.60 4.47 -12.15
N VAL A 150 -3.16 3.49 -12.86
CA VAL A 150 -4.33 2.73 -12.38
C VAL A 150 -4.01 2.08 -11.05
N GLY A 151 -2.84 1.44 -10.91
CA GLY A 151 -2.41 0.81 -9.66
C GLY A 151 -2.29 1.82 -8.51
N LEU A 152 -1.60 2.93 -8.74
CA LEU A 152 -1.45 4.00 -7.74
C LEU A 152 -2.81 4.57 -7.29
N PHE A 153 -3.69 4.84 -8.25
CA PHE A 153 -5.02 5.38 -7.95
C PHE A 153 -5.86 4.38 -7.15
N VAL A 154 -5.91 3.13 -7.59
CA VAL A 154 -6.69 2.09 -6.89
C VAL A 154 -6.11 1.82 -5.51
N GLY A 155 -4.79 1.79 -5.35
CA GLY A 155 -4.15 1.67 -4.03
C GLY A 155 -4.55 2.80 -3.08
N ALA A 156 -4.56 4.04 -3.56
CA ALA A 156 -5.00 5.20 -2.78
C ALA A 156 -6.48 5.10 -2.36
N VAL A 157 -7.35 4.65 -3.28
CA VAL A 157 -8.80 4.50 -2.99
C VAL A 157 -9.03 3.37 -2.00
N ILE A 158 -8.36 2.22 -2.14
CA ILE A 158 -8.46 1.10 -1.19
C ILE A 158 -7.97 1.52 0.20
N SER A 159 -6.87 2.27 0.29
CA SER A 159 -6.38 2.80 1.57
C SER A 159 -7.44 3.67 2.25
N SER A 160 -8.09 4.57 1.50
CA SER A 160 -9.15 5.42 2.02
C SER A 160 -10.42 4.64 2.40
N ASP A 161 -10.76 3.59 1.64
CA ASP A 161 -11.88 2.70 1.93
C ASP A 161 -11.63 1.92 3.23
N SER A 162 -10.42 1.37 3.40
CA SER A 162 -10.01 0.70 4.64
C SER A 162 -10.07 1.63 5.85
N GLU A 163 -9.56 2.87 5.72
CA GLU A 163 -9.65 3.88 6.78
C GLU A 163 -11.10 4.19 7.15
N TYR A 164 -12.01 4.25 6.17
CA TYR A 164 -13.42 4.49 6.45
C TYR A 164 -14.06 3.37 7.28
N TYR A 165 -13.74 2.10 6.98
CA TYR A 165 -14.34 0.97 7.69
C TYR A 165 -13.70 0.64 9.04
N SER A 166 -12.42 0.98 9.24
CA SER A 166 -11.66 0.64 10.45
C SER A 166 -11.26 1.83 11.32
N GLY A 167 -11.35 3.05 10.79
CA GLY A 167 -10.88 4.26 11.49
C GLY A 167 -11.73 4.62 12.70
N LEU A 168 -11.08 5.17 13.72
CA LEU A 168 -11.71 5.65 14.94
C LEU A 168 -12.72 6.75 14.61
N GLY A 169 -13.89 6.73 15.27
CA GLY A 169 -14.95 7.72 15.07
C GLY A 169 -15.71 7.62 13.75
N LYS A 170 -15.35 6.69 12.85
CA LYS A 170 -16.10 6.48 11.60
C LYS A 170 -17.41 5.73 11.84
N SER A 171 -18.39 5.96 10.97
CA SER A 171 -19.74 5.37 11.12
C SER A 171 -19.75 3.84 11.28
N PRO A 172 -18.99 3.05 10.50
CA PRO A 172 -18.98 1.60 10.67
C PRO A 172 -18.46 1.18 12.06
N THR A 173 -17.37 1.79 12.53
CA THR A 173 -16.77 1.50 13.85
C THR A 173 -17.71 1.90 14.97
N LEU A 174 -18.36 3.07 14.89
CA LEU A 174 -19.34 3.52 15.88
C LEU A 174 -20.53 2.60 15.98
N LYS A 175 -21.00 2.00 14.88
CA LYS A 175 -22.06 1.00 14.89
C LYS A 175 -21.66 -0.25 15.68
N ILE A 176 -20.42 -0.72 15.55
CA ILE A 176 -19.90 -1.86 16.32
C ILE A 176 -19.88 -1.50 17.81
N VAL A 177 -19.38 -0.30 18.15
CA VAL A 177 -19.37 0.20 19.53
C VAL A 177 -20.78 0.24 20.13
N GLN A 178 -21.76 0.72 19.39
CA GLN A 178 -23.16 0.74 19.85
C GLN A 178 -23.71 -0.67 20.14
N GLN A 179 -23.32 -1.68 19.36
CA GLN A 179 -23.73 -3.07 19.59
C GLN A 179 -23.09 -3.69 20.83
N SER A 180 -21.97 -3.15 21.32
CA SER A 180 -21.35 -3.59 22.56
C SER A 180 -22.29 -3.45 23.77
N SER A 181 -23.19 -2.46 23.75
CA SER A 181 -24.17 -2.25 24.82
C SER A 181 -25.25 -3.35 24.88
N THR A 182 -25.47 -4.10 23.81
CA THR A 182 -26.49 -5.14 23.70
C THR A 182 -25.93 -6.54 24.02
N GLY A 183 -24.64 -6.69 24.13
CA GLY A 183 -23.96 -7.92 24.54
C GLY A 183 -22.81 -8.35 23.62
N ALA A 184 -21.99 -9.29 24.08
CA ALA A 184 -20.81 -9.75 23.34
C ALA A 184 -21.15 -10.43 22.00
N GLY A 185 -22.23 -11.22 21.96
CA GLY A 185 -22.64 -11.91 20.73
C GLY A 185 -23.05 -10.95 19.62
N THR A 186 -23.82 -9.93 19.93
CA THR A 186 -24.23 -8.90 18.97
C THR A 186 -23.07 -8.04 18.48
N ASN A 187 -22.11 -7.77 19.37
CA ASN A 187 -20.89 -7.04 19.02
C ASN A 187 -20.02 -7.83 18.02
N ILE A 188 -19.80 -9.13 18.27
CA ILE A 188 -19.05 -10.01 17.36
C ILE A 188 -19.74 -10.08 15.99
N ILE A 189 -21.06 -10.26 15.95
CA ILE A 189 -21.83 -10.31 14.70
C ILE A 189 -21.72 -8.98 13.95
N ALA A 190 -21.81 -7.84 14.63
CA ALA A 190 -21.69 -6.53 14.03
C ALA A 190 -20.28 -6.30 13.43
N GLY A 191 -19.23 -6.71 14.16
CA GLY A 191 -17.85 -6.64 13.67
C GLY A 191 -17.64 -7.50 12.44
N LEU A 192 -18.08 -8.76 12.47
CA LEU A 192 -17.99 -9.68 11.34
C LEU A 192 -18.75 -9.16 10.10
N ALA A 193 -19.97 -8.68 10.31
CA ALA A 193 -20.79 -8.12 9.23
C ALA A 193 -20.13 -6.88 8.60
N THR A 194 -19.57 -5.99 9.41
CA THR A 194 -18.86 -4.80 8.92
C THR A 194 -17.61 -5.21 8.13
N GLY A 195 -16.82 -6.18 8.62
CA GLY A 195 -15.68 -6.72 7.91
C GLY A 195 -16.06 -7.35 6.57
N MET A 196 -17.15 -8.13 6.51
CA MET A 196 -17.63 -8.70 5.25
C MET A 196 -18.09 -7.61 4.25
N ILE A 197 -18.74 -6.57 4.73
CA ILE A 197 -19.19 -5.47 3.86
C ILE A 197 -17.99 -4.68 3.32
N SER A 198 -16.95 -4.46 4.12
CA SER A 198 -15.78 -3.69 3.73
C SER A 198 -14.96 -4.35 2.63
N THR A 199 -15.07 -5.66 2.44
CA THR A 199 -14.37 -6.36 1.34
C THR A 199 -14.98 -6.09 -0.03
N PHE A 200 -16.25 -5.75 -0.11
CA PHE A 200 -16.97 -5.61 -1.38
C PHE A 200 -16.44 -4.48 -2.27
N PRO A 201 -16.27 -3.23 -1.79
CA PRO A 201 -15.66 -2.16 -2.59
C PRO A 201 -14.24 -2.51 -3.04
N SER A 202 -13.42 -3.06 -2.14
CA SER A 202 -12.05 -3.45 -2.45
C SER A 202 -11.96 -4.50 -3.56
N VAL A 203 -12.83 -5.52 -3.56
CA VAL A 203 -12.89 -6.53 -4.62
C VAL A 203 -13.24 -5.91 -5.97
N LEU A 204 -14.22 -4.99 -6.01
CA LEU A 204 -14.59 -4.30 -7.24
C LEU A 204 -13.45 -3.41 -7.77
N LEU A 205 -12.75 -2.72 -6.87
CA LEU A 205 -11.60 -1.89 -7.22
C LEU A 205 -10.45 -2.73 -7.80
N PHE A 206 -10.12 -3.87 -7.20
CA PHE A 206 -9.13 -4.80 -7.75
C PHE A 206 -9.53 -5.35 -9.11
N ALA A 207 -10.78 -5.78 -9.27
CA ALA A 207 -11.28 -6.29 -10.56
C ALA A 207 -11.19 -5.20 -11.64
N GLY A 208 -11.60 -3.98 -11.31
CA GLY A 208 -11.48 -2.82 -12.19
C GLY A 208 -10.04 -2.46 -12.53
N ALA A 209 -9.12 -2.54 -11.54
CA ALA A 209 -7.70 -2.28 -11.76
C ALA A 209 -7.08 -3.31 -12.71
N ILE A 210 -7.34 -4.58 -12.51
CA ILE A 210 -6.85 -5.66 -13.38
C ILE A 210 -7.37 -5.45 -14.81
N TRP A 211 -8.66 -5.23 -14.95
CA TRP A 211 -9.29 -5.01 -16.26
C TRP A 211 -8.73 -3.77 -16.98
N ALA A 212 -8.66 -2.62 -16.31
CA ALA A 212 -8.16 -1.40 -16.90
C ALA A 212 -6.67 -1.49 -17.26
N SER A 213 -5.84 -2.03 -16.36
CA SER A 213 -4.41 -2.20 -16.59
C SER A 213 -4.13 -3.18 -17.74
N TYR A 214 -4.94 -4.24 -17.84
CA TYR A 214 -4.86 -5.17 -18.97
C TYR A 214 -5.22 -4.51 -20.30
N LEU A 215 -6.23 -3.63 -20.32
CA LEU A 215 -6.59 -2.88 -21.54
C LEU A 215 -5.43 -2.00 -22.01
N PHE A 216 -4.71 -1.35 -21.11
CA PHE A 216 -3.57 -0.49 -21.45
C PHE A 216 -2.36 -1.28 -21.94
N ALA A 217 -1.91 -2.29 -21.19
CA ALA A 217 -0.62 -2.92 -21.43
C ALA A 217 -0.61 -4.45 -21.21
N GLY A 218 -1.76 -5.12 -21.37
CA GLY A 218 -1.86 -6.58 -21.23
C GLY A 218 -1.43 -7.06 -19.82
N PHE A 219 -0.97 -8.28 -19.72
CA PHE A 219 -0.51 -8.86 -18.44
C PHE A 219 0.66 -8.12 -17.82
N TYR A 220 1.57 -7.60 -18.65
CA TYR A 220 2.67 -6.77 -18.15
C TYR A 220 2.16 -5.47 -17.50
N GLY A 221 1.12 -4.86 -18.07
CA GLY A 221 0.46 -3.71 -17.48
C GLY A 221 -0.18 -4.02 -16.12
N VAL A 222 -0.81 -5.20 -15.97
CA VAL A 222 -1.36 -5.64 -14.69
C VAL A 222 -0.25 -5.78 -13.63
N ALA A 223 0.89 -6.38 -14.02
CA ALA A 223 2.03 -6.53 -13.12
C ALA A 223 2.63 -5.19 -12.70
N LEU A 224 2.81 -4.28 -13.64
CA LEU A 224 3.35 -2.94 -13.35
C LEU A 224 2.36 -2.09 -12.53
N SER A 225 1.06 -2.26 -12.74
CA SER A 225 0.01 -1.67 -11.91
C SER A 225 0.16 -2.11 -10.44
N ALA A 226 0.33 -3.41 -10.20
CA ALA A 226 0.57 -3.96 -8.87
C ALA A 226 1.89 -3.45 -8.27
N SER A 227 2.99 -3.43 -9.04
CA SER A 227 4.27 -2.90 -8.59
C SER A 227 4.21 -1.41 -8.23
N ALA A 228 3.51 -0.60 -9.02
CA ALA A 228 3.32 0.81 -8.73
C ALA A 228 2.47 1.03 -7.46
N MET A 229 1.39 0.24 -7.28
CA MET A 229 0.58 0.26 -6.06
C MET A 229 1.42 -0.03 -4.82
N MET A 230 2.34 -1.01 -4.90
CA MET A 230 3.24 -1.37 -3.80
C MET A 230 4.41 -0.39 -3.62
N ALA A 231 4.69 0.50 -4.56
CA ALA A 231 5.85 1.40 -4.48
C ALA A 231 5.79 2.37 -3.29
N THR A 232 4.59 2.69 -2.78
CA THR A 232 4.38 3.55 -1.60
C THR A 232 4.33 2.77 -0.28
N THR A 233 4.57 1.47 -0.29
CA THR A 233 4.43 0.58 0.88
C THR A 233 5.24 1.05 2.10
N ALA A 234 6.44 1.61 1.90
CA ALA A 234 7.25 2.11 3.02
C ALA A 234 6.59 3.31 3.74
N MET A 235 5.87 4.18 3.00
CA MET A 235 5.09 5.25 3.61
C MET A 235 3.82 4.71 4.29
N GLN A 236 3.16 3.73 3.70
CA GLN A 236 2.01 3.07 4.30
C GLN A 236 2.39 2.35 5.59
N LEU A 237 3.53 1.64 5.60
CA LEU A 237 4.04 1.03 6.82
C LEU A 237 4.30 2.06 7.94
N ALA A 238 4.79 3.25 7.60
CA ALA A 238 4.98 4.31 8.58
C ALA A 238 3.64 4.81 9.16
N ILE A 239 2.57 4.82 8.36
CA ILE A 239 1.22 5.16 8.82
C ILE A 239 0.66 4.05 9.71
N ASP A 240 0.78 2.80 9.27
CA ASP A 240 0.27 1.63 10.01
C ASP A 240 0.97 1.46 11.36
N ALA A 241 2.29 1.72 11.43
CA ALA A 241 3.06 1.66 12.67
C ALA A 241 2.67 2.75 13.69
N PHE A 242 1.98 3.80 13.28
CA PHE A 242 1.47 4.84 14.20
C PHE A 242 0.47 4.24 15.21
N GLY A 243 -0.38 3.31 14.82
CA GLY A 243 -1.37 2.67 15.69
C GLY A 243 -0.71 2.00 16.91
N PRO A 244 0.15 0.98 16.73
CA PRO A 244 0.85 0.31 17.84
C PRO A 244 1.73 1.24 18.68
N ILE A 245 2.36 2.25 18.08
CA ILE A 245 3.16 3.25 18.82
C ILE A 245 2.26 4.08 19.73
N SER A 246 1.09 4.49 19.23
CA SER A 246 0.11 5.24 20.00
C SER A 246 -0.46 4.41 21.15
N ASP A 247 -0.75 3.13 20.91
CA ASP A 247 -1.25 2.18 21.91
C ASP A 247 -0.21 1.93 23.01
N ASN A 248 1.05 1.73 22.65
CA ASN A 248 2.16 1.65 23.58
C ASN A 248 2.31 2.93 24.44
N ALA A 249 2.15 4.11 23.84
CA ALA A 249 2.20 5.37 24.59
C ALA A 249 1.03 5.45 25.60
N GLY A 250 -0.17 5.03 25.20
CA GLY A 250 -1.33 4.92 26.09
C GLY A 250 -1.10 3.94 27.23
N GLY A 251 -0.54 2.76 26.94
CA GLY A 251 -0.17 1.76 27.95
C GLY A 251 0.86 2.29 28.97
N ILE A 252 1.85 3.07 28.52
CA ILE A 252 2.83 3.70 29.41
C ILE A 252 2.16 4.78 30.28
N ALA A 253 1.28 5.58 29.73
CA ALA A 253 0.53 6.61 30.48
C ALA A 253 -0.35 5.95 31.57
N GLU A 254 -1.04 4.85 31.24
CA GLU A 254 -1.86 4.10 32.20
C GLU A 254 -1.00 3.46 33.31
N MET A 255 0.16 2.86 32.97
CA MET A 255 1.07 2.29 33.97
C MET A 255 1.68 3.35 34.90
N SER A 256 1.89 4.55 34.42
CA SER A 256 2.40 5.69 35.21
C SER A 256 1.31 6.48 35.97
N GLU A 257 0.07 5.99 35.94
CA GLU A 257 -1.08 6.60 36.64
C GLU A 257 -1.29 8.07 36.26
N GLN A 258 -1.03 8.44 35.01
CA GLN A 258 -1.29 9.80 34.53
C GLN A 258 -2.79 10.05 34.42
N GLU A 259 -3.22 11.26 34.78
CA GLU A 259 -4.62 11.65 34.62
C GLU A 259 -5.02 11.68 33.13
N PRO A 260 -6.21 11.21 32.79
CA PRO A 260 -6.73 11.34 31.42
C PRO A 260 -6.79 12.82 31.01
N ILE A 261 -6.26 13.17 29.87
CA ILE A 261 -6.29 14.52 29.32
C ILE A 261 -7.66 14.80 28.67
#